data_3c3862c0a5476e6388367f82ef68e4d6
#
_entry.id   3c3862c0a5476e6388367f82ef68e4d6
#
_cell.length_a   1.000
_cell.length_b   1.000
_cell.length_c   1.000
_cell.angle_alpha   90.00
_cell.angle_beta   90.00
_cell.angle_gamma   90.00
#
_symmetry.space_group_name_H-M   'P 1'
#
loop_
_entity.id
_entity.type
_entity.pdbx_description
1 polymer ?
#
loop_
_entity_poly.entity_id
_entity_poly.type
_entity_poly.pdbx_seq_one_letter_code
_entity_poly.pdbx_strand_id
1 'polypeptide(L)'
;MSGLPAPLVASNVSLSLGTQEVLQAVRVTLHAGQWLAIVGPNGAGKSSLLTVLAGLRAPSAGQVLLMGRKVAVWPAAQRAQQLAWLSQQGQAEGDIAAIDVVRLGRMAHHGWLSAPSAADEAAVFAAMQETECSAFAPRRLNQLSGGERQRVLLARVLASSARVLLLDEPSTHLDAPHQRAMLRSVRQRASAGVAVATVLHDINLALLADSILVMARGCVVAQGAPHDAALQAALVAVFDGAFSIERLTVAGQARWAAIPLFNSTAST
;
A
#
# COMPACT_ATOMS: atom_id res chain seq x y z
N MET A 1 10.80 -13.11 -22.63
CA MET A 1 11.17 -12.02 -21.70
C MET A 1 11.73 -12.68 -20.45
N SER A 2 13.04 -12.70 -20.31
CA SER A 2 13.75 -13.32 -19.17
C SER A 2 13.37 -12.55 -17.90
N GLY A 3 12.56 -13.18 -17.05
CA GLY A 3 11.99 -12.55 -15.88
C GLY A 3 13.06 -12.28 -14.83
N LEU A 4 13.33 -11.01 -14.55
CA LEU A 4 13.95 -10.63 -13.30
C LEU A 4 13.12 -11.21 -12.14
N PRO A 5 13.76 -11.74 -11.09
CA PRO A 5 13.03 -12.28 -9.94
C PRO A 5 12.11 -11.21 -9.37
N ALA A 6 10.90 -11.63 -8.96
CA ALA A 6 9.93 -10.72 -8.37
C ALA A 6 10.55 -9.98 -7.17
N PRO A 7 10.38 -8.64 -7.07
CA PRO A 7 10.98 -7.85 -6.00
C PRO A 7 10.59 -8.29 -4.59
N LEU A 8 9.35 -8.79 -4.41
CA LEU A 8 8.87 -9.25 -3.12
C LEU A 8 8.04 -10.53 -3.29
N VAL A 9 8.38 -11.58 -2.52
CA VAL A 9 7.69 -12.87 -2.54
C VAL A 9 7.45 -13.35 -1.12
N ALA A 10 6.21 -13.63 -0.78
CA ALA A 10 5.84 -14.32 0.45
C ALA A 10 5.40 -15.75 0.11
N SER A 11 5.97 -16.73 0.81
CA SER A 11 5.73 -18.15 0.60
C SER A 11 5.25 -18.80 1.89
N ASN A 12 3.97 -19.24 1.91
CA ASN A 12 3.32 -19.91 3.04
C ASN A 12 3.48 -19.16 4.36
N VAL A 13 3.31 -17.84 4.34
CA VAL A 13 3.48 -16.98 5.50
C VAL A 13 2.31 -17.16 6.46
N SER A 14 2.60 -17.59 7.70
CA SER A 14 1.66 -17.58 8.82
C SER A 14 2.15 -16.61 9.89
N LEU A 15 1.21 -16.04 10.65
CA LEU A 15 1.48 -15.16 11.77
C LEU A 15 0.51 -15.44 12.92
N SER A 16 1.07 -15.69 14.10
CA SER A 16 0.30 -15.79 15.35
C SER A 16 0.61 -14.59 16.26
N LEU A 17 -0.40 -14.03 16.89
CA LEU A 17 -0.31 -13.00 17.92
C LEU A 17 -0.87 -13.58 19.22
N GLY A 18 0.01 -13.97 20.13
CA GLY A 18 -0.38 -14.79 21.28
C GLY A 18 -0.96 -16.12 20.80
N THR A 19 -2.19 -16.43 21.18
CA THR A 19 -2.90 -17.65 20.77
C THR A 19 -3.69 -17.49 19.47
N GLN A 20 -3.83 -16.28 18.95
CA GLN A 20 -4.64 -16.02 17.76
C GLN A 20 -3.78 -16.12 16.50
N GLU A 21 -4.17 -16.99 15.56
CA GLU A 21 -3.61 -17.03 14.22
C GLU A 21 -4.24 -15.93 13.36
N VAL A 22 -3.40 -14.98 12.90
CA VAL A 22 -3.81 -13.79 12.17
C VAL A 22 -3.58 -13.94 10.66
N LEU A 23 -2.56 -14.72 10.27
CA LEU A 23 -2.27 -15.08 8.88
C LEU A 23 -2.05 -16.58 8.78
N GLN A 24 -2.61 -17.20 7.74
CA GLN A 24 -2.60 -18.65 7.53
C GLN A 24 -2.07 -18.97 6.14
N ALA A 25 -0.83 -19.45 6.06
CA ALA A 25 -0.16 -19.94 4.85
C ALA A 25 -0.29 -19.00 3.63
N VAL A 26 -0.26 -17.69 3.86
CA VAL A 26 -0.43 -16.67 2.83
C VAL A 26 0.70 -16.77 1.79
N ARG A 27 0.31 -16.72 0.51
CA ARG A 27 1.22 -16.63 -0.63
C ARG A 27 0.88 -15.37 -1.40
N VAL A 28 1.89 -14.54 -1.67
CA VAL A 28 1.75 -13.36 -2.52
C VAL A 28 3.09 -13.06 -3.21
N THR A 29 2.98 -12.73 -4.49
CA THR A 29 4.12 -12.27 -5.29
C THR A 29 3.83 -10.87 -5.81
N LEU A 30 4.75 -9.95 -5.57
CA LEU A 30 4.67 -8.58 -6.05
C LEU A 30 5.69 -8.40 -7.17
N HIS A 31 5.21 -8.08 -8.37
CA HIS A 31 6.04 -7.93 -9.56
C HIS A 31 6.45 -6.49 -9.78
N ALA A 32 7.65 -6.28 -10.34
CA ALA A 32 8.09 -4.96 -10.78
C ALA A 32 7.11 -4.40 -11.82
N GLY A 33 6.77 -3.12 -11.68
CA GLY A 33 5.83 -2.49 -12.59
C GLY A 33 4.35 -2.83 -12.34
N GLN A 34 4.04 -3.51 -11.23
CA GLN A 34 2.68 -3.92 -10.88
C GLN A 34 2.16 -3.15 -9.66
N TRP A 35 0.92 -2.73 -9.74
CA TRP A 35 0.15 -2.28 -8.60
C TRP A 35 -0.83 -3.38 -8.15
N LEU A 36 -0.61 -3.92 -6.95
CA LEU A 36 -1.47 -4.88 -6.27
C LEU A 36 -2.34 -4.14 -5.23
N ALA A 37 -3.67 -4.24 -5.34
CA ALA A 37 -4.58 -3.84 -4.28
C ALA A 37 -4.88 -5.04 -3.36
N ILE A 38 -4.81 -4.82 -2.05
CA ILE A 38 -5.17 -5.82 -1.02
C ILE A 38 -6.48 -5.37 -0.39
N VAL A 39 -7.51 -6.19 -0.49
CA VAL A 39 -8.85 -5.89 0.01
C VAL A 39 -9.38 -7.01 0.89
N GLY A 40 -10.39 -6.71 1.70
CA GLY A 40 -11.05 -7.64 2.59
C GLY A 40 -11.67 -6.93 3.79
N PRO A 41 -12.54 -7.57 4.56
CA PRO A 41 -13.19 -6.99 5.73
C PRO A 41 -12.18 -6.59 6.81
N ASN A 42 -12.65 -5.84 7.80
CA ASN A 42 -11.85 -5.52 8.97
C ASN A 42 -11.47 -6.82 9.72
N GLY A 43 -10.24 -6.88 10.21
CA GLY A 43 -9.73 -8.10 10.85
C GLY A 43 -9.29 -9.22 9.89
N ALA A 44 -9.34 -9.02 8.57
CA ALA A 44 -8.89 -10.03 7.59
C ALA A 44 -7.37 -10.28 7.59
N GLY A 45 -6.57 -9.48 8.32
CA GLY A 45 -5.12 -9.64 8.42
C GLY A 45 -4.31 -8.78 7.44
N LYS A 46 -4.93 -7.84 6.71
CA LYS A 46 -4.29 -7.02 5.67
C LYS A 46 -3.07 -6.23 6.16
N SER A 47 -3.23 -5.44 7.22
CA SER A 47 -2.12 -4.66 7.83
C SER A 47 -1.05 -5.56 8.45
N SER A 48 -1.47 -6.70 9.02
CA SER A 48 -0.54 -7.72 9.53
C SER A 48 0.29 -8.32 8.39
N LEU A 49 -0.32 -8.59 7.25
CA LEU A 49 0.40 -9.05 6.06
C LEU A 49 1.45 -8.00 5.64
N LEU A 50 1.07 -6.72 5.52
CA LEU A 50 2.02 -5.67 5.15
C LEU A 50 3.19 -5.55 6.14
N THR A 51 2.95 -5.67 7.47
CA THR A 51 4.04 -5.63 8.47
C THR A 51 5.02 -6.80 8.34
N VAL A 52 4.52 -7.99 7.98
CA VAL A 52 5.37 -9.15 7.72
C VAL A 52 6.14 -8.98 6.40
N LEU A 53 5.48 -8.51 5.34
CA LEU A 53 6.11 -8.21 4.05
C LEU A 53 7.22 -7.15 4.18
N ALA A 54 7.03 -6.14 5.03
CA ALA A 54 8.00 -5.10 5.34
C ALA A 54 9.19 -5.61 6.18
N GLY A 55 9.11 -6.84 6.73
CA GLY A 55 10.10 -7.38 7.65
C GLY A 55 10.12 -6.67 9.01
N LEU A 56 9.02 -6.03 9.39
CA LEU A 56 8.84 -5.38 10.69
C LEU A 56 8.35 -6.37 11.74
N ARG A 57 7.76 -7.47 11.28
CA ARG A 57 7.34 -8.60 12.10
C ARG A 57 7.80 -9.90 11.46
N ALA A 58 8.41 -10.77 12.26
CA ALA A 58 8.77 -12.10 11.81
C ALA A 58 7.52 -12.98 11.64
N PRO A 59 7.38 -13.74 10.57
CA PRO A 59 6.31 -14.72 10.43
C PRO A 59 6.53 -15.89 11.41
N SER A 60 5.45 -16.50 11.88
CA SER A 60 5.50 -17.73 12.70
C SER A 60 5.89 -18.96 11.85
N ALA A 61 5.55 -18.95 10.55
CA ALA A 61 5.95 -19.96 9.57
C ALA A 61 6.07 -19.33 8.18
N GLY A 62 6.78 -20.00 7.27
CA GLY A 62 7.02 -19.50 5.93
C GLY A 62 8.17 -18.51 5.86
N GLN A 63 8.25 -17.75 4.76
CA GLN A 63 9.30 -16.75 4.56
C GLN A 63 8.89 -15.66 3.60
N VAL A 64 9.55 -14.50 3.73
CA VAL A 64 9.43 -13.37 2.79
C VAL A 64 10.80 -13.14 2.15
N LEU A 65 10.84 -13.06 0.83
CA LEU A 65 12.03 -12.73 0.06
C LEU A 65 11.89 -11.31 -0.51
N LEU A 66 12.84 -10.45 -0.25
CA LEU A 66 13.01 -9.13 -0.86
C LEU A 66 14.23 -9.21 -1.80
N MET A 67 14.06 -8.93 -3.08
CA MET A 67 15.09 -9.06 -4.12
C MET A 67 15.78 -10.44 -4.08
N GLY A 68 15.02 -11.52 -3.88
CA GLY A 68 15.52 -12.89 -3.83
C GLY A 68 16.20 -13.29 -2.50
N ARG A 69 16.36 -12.37 -1.53
CA ARG A 69 16.99 -12.62 -0.23
C ARG A 69 15.96 -12.51 0.89
N LYS A 70 16.05 -13.38 1.91
CA LYS A 70 15.12 -13.33 3.07
C LYS A 70 15.10 -11.91 3.67
N VAL A 71 13.88 -11.35 3.84
CA VAL A 71 13.72 -9.98 4.36
C VAL A 71 14.35 -9.80 5.75
N ALA A 72 14.33 -10.84 6.59
CA ALA A 72 14.87 -10.82 7.95
C ALA A 72 16.41 -10.68 8.01
N VAL A 73 17.13 -11.01 6.93
CA VAL A 73 18.61 -10.92 6.93
C VAL A 73 19.13 -9.62 6.30
N TRP A 74 18.25 -8.73 5.86
CA TRP A 74 18.63 -7.42 5.36
C TRP A 74 18.98 -6.49 6.52
N PRO A 75 20.16 -5.82 6.51
CA PRO A 75 20.41 -4.69 7.40
C PRO A 75 19.32 -3.62 7.22
N ALA A 76 18.86 -3.03 8.32
CA ALA A 76 17.70 -2.12 8.31
C ALA A 76 17.84 -0.98 7.27
N ALA A 77 19.01 -0.35 7.18
CA ALA A 77 19.27 0.72 6.21
C ALA A 77 19.19 0.22 4.76
N GLN A 78 19.82 -0.93 4.45
CA GLN A 78 19.76 -1.50 3.10
C GLN A 78 18.34 -1.94 2.73
N ARG A 79 17.57 -2.49 3.68
CA ARG A 79 16.17 -2.84 3.48
C ARG A 79 15.36 -1.59 3.17
N ALA A 80 15.55 -0.50 3.91
CA ALA A 80 14.84 0.76 3.71
C ALA A 80 15.14 1.44 2.36
N GLN A 81 16.30 1.17 1.76
CA GLN A 81 16.59 1.58 0.37
C GLN A 81 15.82 0.78 -0.68
N GLN A 82 15.39 -0.45 -0.37
CA GLN A 82 14.69 -1.32 -1.31
C GLN A 82 13.20 -1.34 -1.10
N LEU A 83 12.72 -1.12 0.14
CA LEU A 83 11.33 -1.23 0.52
C LEU A 83 10.95 -0.07 1.44
N ALA A 84 9.93 0.68 1.06
CA ALA A 84 9.32 1.72 1.87
C ALA A 84 7.90 1.32 2.28
N TRP A 85 7.51 1.73 3.49
CA TRP A 85 6.22 1.40 4.07
C TRP A 85 5.51 2.62 4.66
N LEU A 86 4.22 2.75 4.29
CA LEU A 86 3.27 3.67 4.90
C LEU A 86 2.37 2.86 5.82
N SER A 87 2.38 3.14 7.12
CA SER A 87 1.48 2.52 8.10
C SER A 87 0.15 3.25 8.16
N GLN A 88 -0.92 2.52 8.48
CA GLN A 88 -2.25 3.07 8.72
C GLN A 88 -2.23 4.11 9.87
N GLN A 89 -1.56 3.81 10.97
CA GLN A 89 -1.32 4.75 12.06
C GLN A 89 0.02 5.43 11.82
N GLY A 90 0.00 6.57 11.15
CA GLY A 90 1.17 7.43 11.06
C GLY A 90 1.58 7.91 12.45
N GLN A 91 2.44 7.16 13.13
CA GLN A 91 3.00 7.51 14.45
C GLN A 91 4.00 8.67 14.37
N ALA A 92 3.91 9.52 13.38
CA ALA A 92 4.59 10.81 13.42
C ALA A 92 3.76 11.76 14.30
N GLU A 93 3.68 11.48 15.59
CA GLU A 93 3.28 12.43 16.62
C GLU A 93 4.53 13.20 17.02
N GLY A 94 4.55 14.49 16.77
CA GLY A 94 5.70 15.30 17.17
C GLY A 94 5.67 16.72 16.64
N ASP A 95 6.49 17.52 17.30
CA ASP A 95 6.74 18.92 16.98
C ASP A 95 7.83 19.05 15.90
N ILE A 96 7.68 18.21 14.82
CA ILE A 96 8.62 18.12 13.68
C ILE A 96 8.01 18.79 12.46
N ALA A 97 8.80 19.53 11.68
CA ALA A 97 8.34 20.15 10.45
C ALA A 97 8.03 19.12 9.36
N ALA A 98 7.02 19.39 8.54
CA ALA A 98 6.60 18.49 7.47
C ALA A 98 7.75 18.12 6.51
N ILE A 99 8.59 19.09 6.15
CA ILE A 99 9.76 18.83 5.30
C ILE A 99 10.74 17.85 5.97
N ASP A 100 10.95 17.95 7.26
CA ASP A 100 11.87 17.07 7.98
C ASP A 100 11.30 15.65 8.08
N VAL A 101 9.98 15.50 8.19
CA VAL A 101 9.32 14.20 8.08
C VAL A 101 9.59 13.56 6.70
N VAL A 102 9.50 14.35 5.62
CA VAL A 102 9.78 13.83 4.27
C VAL A 102 11.26 13.47 4.12
N ARG A 103 12.18 14.27 4.67
CA ARG A 103 13.63 13.98 4.73
C ARG A 103 13.95 12.65 5.39
N LEU A 104 13.15 12.19 6.39
CA LEU A 104 13.31 10.85 6.97
C LEU A 104 13.25 9.73 5.91
N GLY A 105 12.54 9.93 4.81
CA GLY A 105 12.51 9.00 3.68
C GLY A 105 13.89 8.80 3.02
N ARG A 106 14.82 9.76 3.17
CA ARG A 106 16.16 9.72 2.61
C ARG A 106 17.24 9.22 3.56
N MET A 107 16.95 9.07 4.86
CA MET A 107 17.95 8.69 5.88
C MET A 107 18.71 7.39 5.55
N ALA A 108 18.05 6.45 4.88
CA ALA A 108 18.69 5.20 4.46
C ALA A 108 19.76 5.38 3.38
N HIS A 109 19.81 6.51 2.69
CA HIS A 109 20.72 6.78 1.57
C HIS A 109 22.01 7.47 2.02
N HIS A 110 21.95 8.33 3.04
CA HIS A 110 23.13 9.09 3.50
C HIS A 110 23.63 8.70 4.91
N GLY A 111 22.87 7.90 5.67
CA GLY A 111 23.21 7.56 7.04
C GLY A 111 22.90 8.66 8.07
N TRP A 112 22.99 8.28 9.33
CA TRP A 112 22.58 9.13 10.46
C TRP A 112 23.42 10.40 10.67
N LEU A 113 24.73 10.31 10.38
CA LEU A 113 25.69 11.37 10.68
C LEU A 113 26.06 12.23 9.47
N SER A 114 25.54 11.92 8.30
CA SER A 114 25.86 12.64 7.06
C SER A 114 24.79 13.68 6.74
N ALA A 115 25.20 14.85 6.29
CA ALA A 115 24.27 15.84 5.77
C ALA A 115 23.59 15.30 4.48
N PRO A 116 22.31 15.64 4.25
CA PRO A 116 21.63 15.31 2.99
C PRO A 116 22.37 15.89 1.79
N SER A 117 22.49 15.10 0.73
CA SER A 117 23.05 15.59 -0.54
C SER A 117 22.04 16.46 -1.31
N ALA A 118 22.51 17.20 -2.32
CA ALA A 118 21.62 17.93 -3.22
C ALA A 118 20.61 17.00 -3.93
N ALA A 119 20.98 15.74 -4.20
CA ALA A 119 20.09 14.73 -4.77
C ALA A 119 19.01 14.30 -3.77
N ASP A 120 19.33 14.21 -2.47
CA ASP A 120 18.35 13.91 -1.42
C ASP A 120 17.32 15.03 -1.29
N GLU A 121 17.77 16.29 -1.25
CA GLU A 121 16.86 17.43 -1.19
C GLU A 121 15.99 17.52 -2.46
N ALA A 122 16.53 17.27 -3.64
CA ALA A 122 15.74 17.21 -4.87
C ALA A 122 14.65 16.14 -4.81
N ALA A 123 14.97 14.94 -4.28
CA ALA A 123 13.99 13.87 -4.10
C ALA A 123 12.90 14.24 -3.10
N VAL A 124 13.25 14.92 -2.01
CA VAL A 124 12.30 15.45 -1.01
C VAL A 124 11.33 16.44 -1.66
N PHE A 125 11.85 17.45 -2.36
CA PHE A 125 11.01 18.46 -3.03
C PHE A 125 10.11 17.84 -4.10
N ALA A 126 10.64 16.94 -4.93
CA ALA A 126 9.85 16.25 -5.95
C ALA A 126 8.69 15.44 -5.33
N ALA A 127 8.95 14.71 -4.23
CA ALA A 127 7.93 13.96 -3.52
C ALA A 127 6.86 14.88 -2.90
N MET A 128 7.27 16.01 -2.33
CA MET A 128 6.33 17.00 -1.78
C MET A 128 5.46 17.65 -2.87
N GLN A 129 6.01 17.91 -4.04
CA GLN A 129 5.25 18.41 -5.19
C GLN A 129 4.27 17.35 -5.70
N GLU A 130 4.71 16.11 -5.86
CA GLU A 130 3.89 14.98 -6.32
C GLU A 130 2.67 14.73 -5.42
N THR A 131 2.81 14.93 -4.11
CA THR A 131 1.73 14.77 -3.13
C THR A 131 1.00 16.07 -2.77
N GLU A 132 1.30 17.17 -3.47
CA GLU A 132 0.70 18.49 -3.28
C GLU A 132 0.81 19.00 -1.83
N CYS A 133 1.94 18.72 -1.15
CA CYS A 133 2.17 19.12 0.23
C CYS A 133 3.30 20.16 0.42
N SER A 134 3.85 20.72 -0.66
CA SER A 134 4.95 21.69 -0.61
C SER A 134 4.63 22.95 0.21
N ALA A 135 3.37 23.40 0.20
CA ALA A 135 2.93 24.56 0.99
C ALA A 135 2.99 24.29 2.51
N PHE A 136 3.06 23.03 2.93
CA PHE A 136 3.11 22.65 4.34
C PHE A 136 4.53 22.47 4.86
N ALA A 137 5.56 22.59 4.00
CA ALA A 137 6.96 22.32 4.34
C ALA A 137 7.40 22.89 5.71
N PRO A 138 7.15 24.18 6.06
CA PRO A 138 7.55 24.74 7.35
C PRO A 138 6.58 24.42 8.49
N ARG A 139 5.38 23.91 8.22
CA ARG A 139 4.37 23.66 9.26
C ARG A 139 4.71 22.39 10.04
N ARG A 140 4.39 22.39 11.33
CA ARG A 140 4.59 21.22 12.19
C ARG A 140 3.51 20.16 11.93
N LEU A 141 3.86 18.90 12.03
CA LEU A 141 2.96 17.79 11.70
C LEU A 141 1.68 17.79 12.56
N ASN A 142 1.78 18.21 13.82
CA ASN A 142 0.65 18.35 14.74
C ASN A 142 -0.31 19.51 14.40
N GLN A 143 0.10 20.43 13.52
CA GLN A 143 -0.70 21.56 13.03
C GLN A 143 -1.43 21.23 11.71
N LEU A 144 -1.20 20.05 11.16
CA LEU A 144 -1.80 19.61 9.89
C LEU A 144 -3.11 18.86 10.14
N SER A 145 -4.07 19.08 9.26
CA SER A 145 -5.26 18.23 9.19
C SER A 145 -4.89 16.77 8.87
N GLY A 146 -5.82 15.83 9.07
CA GLY A 146 -5.58 14.41 8.74
C GLY A 146 -5.15 14.18 7.28
N GLY A 147 -5.82 14.85 6.34
CA GLY A 147 -5.49 14.75 4.91
C GLY A 147 -4.16 15.43 4.55
N GLU A 148 -3.84 16.59 5.12
CA GLU A 148 -2.54 17.25 4.95
C GLU A 148 -1.41 16.37 5.49
N ARG A 149 -1.60 15.80 6.69
CA ARG A 149 -0.64 14.86 7.31
C ARG A 149 -0.45 13.62 6.44
N GLN A 150 -1.53 13.03 5.93
CA GLN A 150 -1.47 11.85 5.06
C GLN A 150 -0.63 12.11 3.80
N ARG A 151 -0.77 13.30 3.18
CA ARG A 151 0.03 13.70 2.01
C ARG A 151 1.52 13.83 2.34
N VAL A 152 1.86 14.38 3.51
CA VAL A 152 3.26 14.46 3.98
C VAL A 152 3.84 13.06 4.25
N LEU A 153 3.07 12.16 4.87
CA LEU A 153 3.51 10.78 5.11
C LEU A 153 3.69 10.00 3.81
N LEU A 154 2.82 10.22 2.82
CA LEU A 154 2.98 9.65 1.49
C LEU A 154 4.24 10.21 0.80
N ALA A 155 4.48 11.54 0.87
CA ALA A 155 5.69 12.17 0.36
C ALA A 155 6.96 11.53 0.95
N ARG A 156 6.99 11.27 2.27
CA ARG A 156 8.10 10.56 2.93
C ARG A 156 8.39 9.21 2.28
N VAL A 157 7.33 8.43 2.00
CA VAL A 157 7.48 7.11 1.35
C VAL A 157 7.98 7.26 -0.09
N LEU A 158 7.45 8.21 -0.86
CA LEU A 158 7.86 8.44 -2.25
C LEU A 158 9.29 8.98 -2.35
N ALA A 159 9.71 9.82 -1.40
CA ALA A 159 11.08 10.36 -1.34
C ALA A 159 12.14 9.26 -1.15
N SER A 160 11.79 8.12 -0.57
CA SER A 160 12.71 6.99 -0.37
C SER A 160 13.26 6.42 -1.69
N SER A 161 12.57 6.61 -2.81
CA SER A 161 12.90 6.04 -4.12
C SER A 161 13.07 4.51 -4.09
N ALA A 162 12.39 3.83 -3.18
CA ALA A 162 12.44 2.38 -3.00
C ALA A 162 11.81 1.64 -4.19
N ARG A 163 12.28 0.42 -4.43
CA ARG A 163 11.77 -0.47 -5.51
C ARG A 163 10.46 -1.16 -5.15
N VAL A 164 10.14 -1.22 -3.87
CA VAL A 164 8.89 -1.80 -3.34
C VAL A 164 8.22 -0.77 -2.44
N LEU A 165 6.96 -0.47 -2.70
CA LEU A 165 6.12 0.39 -1.86
C LEU A 165 5.00 -0.45 -1.25
N LEU A 166 4.90 -0.46 0.07
CA LEU A 166 3.80 -1.07 0.82
C LEU A 166 3.01 0.04 1.50
N LEU A 167 1.76 0.25 1.08
CA LEU A 167 0.94 1.37 1.52
C LEU A 167 -0.31 0.83 2.23
N ASP A 168 -0.40 1.07 3.54
CA ASP A 168 -1.54 0.68 4.35
C ASP A 168 -2.53 1.84 4.44
N GLU A 169 -3.67 1.69 3.76
CA GLU A 169 -4.76 2.66 3.68
C GLU A 169 -4.32 4.09 3.28
N PRO A 170 -3.57 4.25 2.17
CA PRO A 170 -3.02 5.55 1.80
C PRO A 170 -4.08 6.60 1.46
N SER A 171 -5.32 6.20 1.19
CA SER A 171 -6.45 7.08 0.82
C SER A 171 -7.24 7.61 2.04
N THR A 172 -6.94 7.13 3.25
CA THR A 172 -7.65 7.54 4.47
C THR A 172 -7.47 9.02 4.75
N HIS A 173 -8.52 9.70 5.16
CA HIS A 173 -8.62 11.15 5.40
C HIS A 173 -8.43 12.04 4.16
N LEU A 174 -8.29 11.48 2.96
CA LEU A 174 -8.22 12.26 1.72
C LEU A 174 -9.62 12.45 1.11
N ASP A 175 -9.90 13.65 0.64
CA ASP A 175 -11.06 13.93 -0.20
C ASP A 175 -10.85 13.42 -1.65
N ALA A 176 -11.89 13.43 -2.46
CA ALA A 176 -11.86 12.85 -3.81
C ALA A 176 -10.76 13.42 -4.73
N PRO A 177 -10.48 14.76 -4.78
CA PRO A 177 -9.37 15.29 -5.54
C PRO A 177 -8.00 14.72 -5.11
N HIS A 178 -7.73 14.67 -3.82
CA HIS A 178 -6.47 14.18 -3.26
C HIS A 178 -6.35 12.64 -3.34
N GLN A 179 -7.46 11.89 -3.20
CA GLN A 179 -7.46 10.45 -3.51
C GLN A 179 -7.06 10.19 -4.97
N ARG A 180 -7.58 10.99 -5.91
CA ARG A 180 -7.21 10.88 -7.33
C ARG A 180 -5.74 11.24 -7.58
N ALA A 181 -5.20 12.23 -6.88
CA ALA A 181 -3.77 12.57 -6.96
C ALA A 181 -2.90 11.41 -6.44
N MET A 182 -3.23 10.85 -5.29
CA MET A 182 -2.57 9.69 -4.70
C MET A 182 -2.58 8.47 -5.64
N LEU A 183 -3.74 8.15 -6.25
CA LEU A 183 -3.85 7.04 -7.21
C LEU A 183 -2.99 7.27 -8.46
N ARG A 184 -2.90 8.52 -8.93
CA ARG A 184 -1.98 8.87 -10.04
C ARG A 184 -0.53 8.62 -9.67
N SER A 185 -0.10 9.04 -8.46
CA SER A 185 1.26 8.78 -7.97
C SER A 185 1.55 7.28 -7.87
N VAL A 186 0.63 6.50 -7.30
CA VAL A 186 0.75 5.03 -7.22
C VAL A 186 0.90 4.41 -8.62
N ARG A 187 0.02 4.79 -9.57
CA ARG A 187 0.05 4.29 -10.95
C ARG A 187 1.35 4.69 -11.66
N GLN A 188 1.79 5.93 -11.50
CA GLN A 188 3.02 6.44 -12.09
C GLN A 188 4.25 5.69 -11.57
N ARG A 189 4.32 5.41 -10.26
CA ARG A 189 5.40 4.62 -9.66
C ARG A 189 5.40 3.18 -10.19
N ALA A 190 4.23 2.54 -10.27
CA ALA A 190 4.12 1.22 -10.88
C ALA A 190 4.59 1.25 -12.34
N SER A 191 4.10 2.18 -13.17
CA SER A 191 4.51 2.31 -14.57
C SER A 191 6.02 2.60 -14.74
N ALA A 192 6.68 3.18 -13.74
CA ALA A 192 8.13 3.39 -13.69
C ALA A 192 8.91 2.14 -13.20
N GLY A 193 8.25 1.00 -13.03
CA GLY A 193 8.89 -0.28 -12.66
C GLY A 193 8.92 -0.56 -11.15
N VAL A 194 8.33 0.28 -10.31
CA VAL A 194 8.21 0.04 -8.88
C VAL A 194 7.13 -1.01 -8.61
N ALA A 195 7.37 -1.93 -7.70
CA ALA A 195 6.37 -2.89 -7.22
C ALA A 195 5.56 -2.23 -6.10
N VAL A 196 4.24 -2.07 -6.29
CA VAL A 196 3.40 -1.36 -5.32
C VAL A 196 2.30 -2.28 -4.79
N ALA A 197 2.16 -2.37 -3.46
CA ALA A 197 1.00 -2.98 -2.81
C ALA A 197 0.28 -1.93 -1.97
N THR A 198 -1.04 -1.84 -2.12
CA THR A 198 -1.89 -0.94 -1.34
C THR A 198 -3.00 -1.70 -0.65
N VAL A 199 -3.19 -1.50 0.65
CA VAL A 199 -4.43 -1.90 1.32
C VAL A 199 -5.47 -0.82 1.07
N LEU A 200 -6.62 -1.21 0.57
CA LEU A 200 -7.71 -0.29 0.26
C LEU A 200 -9.04 -0.81 0.85
N HIS A 201 -9.86 0.10 1.40
CA HIS A 201 -11.23 -0.20 1.82
C HIS A 201 -12.24 0.07 0.72
N ASP A 202 -11.98 1.07 -0.11
CA ASP A 202 -12.84 1.40 -1.25
C ASP A 202 -12.56 0.43 -2.42
N ILE A 203 -13.57 -0.39 -2.72
CA ILE A 203 -13.50 -1.38 -3.79
C ILE A 203 -13.36 -0.71 -5.15
N ASN A 204 -13.99 0.45 -5.36
CA ASN A 204 -13.87 1.18 -6.62
C ASN A 204 -12.44 1.66 -6.87
N LEU A 205 -11.71 2.04 -5.82
CA LEU A 205 -10.29 2.37 -5.94
C LEU A 205 -9.45 1.11 -6.21
N ALA A 206 -9.78 -0.02 -5.57
CA ALA A 206 -9.09 -1.29 -5.77
C ALA A 206 -9.26 -1.85 -7.19
N LEU A 207 -10.44 -1.65 -7.81
CA LEU A 207 -10.72 -2.05 -9.19
C LEU A 207 -9.87 -1.29 -10.24
N LEU A 208 -9.14 -0.25 -9.82
CA LEU A 208 -8.19 0.45 -10.69
C LEU A 208 -6.78 -0.19 -10.68
N ALA A 209 -6.49 -1.13 -9.80
CA ALA A 209 -5.19 -1.80 -9.71
C ALA A 209 -4.98 -2.79 -10.88
N ASP A 210 -3.74 -3.26 -11.07
CA ASP A 210 -3.42 -4.29 -12.07
C ASP A 210 -3.85 -5.68 -11.60
N SER A 211 -3.81 -5.90 -10.28
CA SER A 211 -4.22 -7.14 -9.62
C SER A 211 -4.85 -6.82 -8.27
N ILE A 212 -5.76 -7.66 -7.84
CA ILE A 212 -6.41 -7.57 -6.52
C ILE A 212 -6.16 -8.87 -5.76
N LEU A 213 -5.73 -8.74 -4.51
CA LEU A 213 -5.65 -9.83 -3.53
C LEU A 213 -6.82 -9.68 -2.54
N VAL A 214 -7.70 -10.66 -2.53
CA VAL A 214 -8.85 -10.70 -1.61
C VAL A 214 -8.49 -11.53 -0.40
N MET A 215 -8.59 -10.95 0.80
CA MET A 215 -8.30 -11.60 2.07
C MET A 215 -9.54 -11.72 2.94
N ALA A 216 -9.68 -12.85 3.62
CA ALA A 216 -10.66 -13.05 4.69
C ALA A 216 -10.08 -14.00 5.75
N ARG A 217 -10.31 -13.68 7.02
CA ARG A 217 -9.91 -14.53 8.19
C ARG A 217 -8.46 -15.01 8.14
N GLY A 218 -7.53 -14.12 7.76
CA GLY A 218 -6.11 -14.43 7.67
C GLY A 218 -5.66 -15.21 6.43
N CYS A 219 -6.56 -15.57 5.54
CA CYS A 219 -6.29 -16.33 4.32
C CYS A 219 -6.42 -15.46 3.07
N VAL A 220 -5.70 -15.84 2.00
CA VAL A 220 -5.97 -15.37 0.64
C VAL A 220 -7.12 -16.20 0.08
N VAL A 221 -8.22 -15.53 -0.26
CA VAL A 221 -9.41 -16.17 -0.86
C VAL A 221 -9.30 -16.22 -2.37
N ALA A 222 -8.84 -15.12 -2.97
CA ALA A 222 -8.63 -15.02 -4.42
C ALA A 222 -7.54 -13.99 -4.74
N GLN A 223 -6.91 -14.14 -5.90
CA GLN A 223 -6.03 -13.13 -6.49
C GLN A 223 -6.18 -13.18 -8.01
N GLY A 224 -6.32 -12.03 -8.65
CA GLY A 224 -6.48 -11.93 -10.10
C GLY A 224 -6.60 -10.50 -10.59
N ALA A 225 -6.82 -10.34 -11.89
CA ALA A 225 -7.08 -9.04 -12.49
C ALA A 225 -8.53 -8.57 -12.18
N PRO A 226 -8.79 -7.25 -12.11
CA PRO A 226 -10.11 -6.71 -11.81
C PRO A 226 -11.25 -7.18 -12.73
N HIS A 227 -10.92 -7.63 -13.95
CA HIS A 227 -11.88 -8.13 -14.93
C HIS A 227 -12.11 -9.66 -14.85
N ASP A 228 -11.43 -10.35 -13.97
CA ASP A 228 -11.56 -11.79 -13.76
C ASP A 228 -12.87 -12.07 -13.01
N ALA A 229 -13.78 -12.84 -13.65
CA ALA A 229 -15.09 -13.16 -13.09
C ALA A 229 -14.98 -13.97 -11.78
N ALA A 230 -14.00 -14.86 -11.65
CA ALA A 230 -13.79 -15.63 -10.44
C ALA A 230 -13.32 -14.73 -9.26
N LEU A 231 -12.44 -13.76 -9.55
CA LEU A 231 -12.05 -12.75 -8.57
C LEU A 231 -13.24 -11.89 -8.12
N GLN A 232 -14.05 -11.42 -9.09
CA GLN A 232 -15.23 -10.59 -8.79
C GLN A 232 -16.24 -11.35 -7.93
N ALA A 233 -16.53 -12.60 -8.25
CA ALA A 233 -17.41 -13.44 -7.43
C ALA A 233 -16.87 -13.64 -6.01
N ALA A 234 -15.57 -13.92 -5.86
CA ALA A 234 -14.94 -14.05 -4.55
C ALA A 234 -14.98 -12.74 -3.76
N LEU A 235 -14.76 -11.60 -4.43
CA LEU A 235 -14.82 -10.27 -3.83
C LEU A 235 -16.22 -9.96 -3.30
N VAL A 236 -17.26 -10.19 -4.09
CA VAL A 236 -18.67 -10.01 -3.67
C VAL A 236 -19.00 -10.94 -2.49
N ALA A 237 -18.59 -12.21 -2.57
CA ALA A 237 -18.86 -13.18 -1.50
C ALA A 237 -18.21 -12.81 -0.16
N VAL A 238 -16.97 -12.30 -0.17
CA VAL A 238 -16.24 -11.90 1.05
C VAL A 238 -16.89 -10.70 1.76
N PHE A 239 -17.66 -9.89 1.03
CA PHE A 239 -18.42 -8.77 1.56
C PHE A 239 -19.93 -9.07 1.66
N ASP A 240 -20.31 -10.34 1.80
CA ASP A 240 -21.70 -10.80 2.05
C ASP A 240 -22.72 -10.30 1.01
N GLY A 241 -22.28 -10.08 -0.24
CA GLY A 241 -23.16 -9.59 -1.31
C GLY A 241 -23.59 -8.13 -1.14
N ALA A 242 -22.86 -7.33 -0.36
CA ALA A 242 -23.20 -5.91 -0.12
C ALA A 242 -23.16 -5.03 -1.37
N PHE A 243 -22.58 -5.50 -2.46
CA PHE A 243 -22.50 -4.82 -3.75
C PHE A 243 -22.47 -5.82 -4.91
N SER A 244 -22.80 -5.35 -6.12
CA SER A 244 -22.50 -6.03 -7.39
C SER A 244 -21.28 -5.37 -8.05
N ILE A 245 -20.60 -6.09 -8.94
CA ILE A 245 -19.54 -5.52 -9.78
C ILE A 245 -20.07 -5.45 -11.21
N GLU A 246 -20.21 -4.22 -11.71
CA GLU A 246 -20.80 -3.93 -13.00
C GLU A 246 -19.78 -3.29 -13.95
N ARG A 247 -19.89 -3.57 -15.23
CA ARG A 247 -19.12 -2.90 -16.28
C ARG A 247 -19.88 -1.68 -16.78
N LEU A 248 -19.39 -0.49 -16.40
CA LEU A 248 -20.00 0.78 -16.77
C LEU A 248 -19.19 1.51 -17.84
N THR A 249 -19.86 2.28 -18.68
CA THR A 249 -19.21 3.21 -19.61
C THR A 249 -19.26 4.61 -19.00
N VAL A 250 -18.10 5.13 -18.61
CA VAL A 250 -17.95 6.47 -18.03
C VAL A 250 -17.04 7.30 -18.92
N ALA A 251 -17.51 8.43 -19.42
CA ALA A 251 -16.79 9.30 -20.37
C ALA A 251 -16.20 8.52 -21.58
N GLY A 252 -16.96 7.61 -22.14
CA GLY A 252 -16.55 6.78 -23.30
C GLY A 252 -15.57 5.65 -22.98
N GLN A 253 -15.18 5.44 -21.72
CA GLN A 253 -14.32 4.36 -21.30
C GLN A 253 -15.08 3.32 -20.47
N ALA A 254 -14.90 2.03 -20.81
CA ALA A 254 -15.43 0.94 -20.01
C ALA A 254 -14.62 0.79 -18.71
N ARG A 255 -15.32 0.74 -17.57
CA ARG A 255 -14.74 0.57 -16.24
C ARG A 255 -15.57 -0.40 -15.41
N TRP A 256 -14.92 -1.15 -14.54
CA TRP A 256 -15.58 -1.93 -13.51
C TRP A 256 -15.88 -1.04 -12.31
N ALA A 257 -17.08 -1.19 -11.75
CA ALA A 257 -17.52 -0.44 -10.58
C ALA A 257 -18.28 -1.34 -9.61
N ALA A 258 -18.01 -1.19 -8.33
CA ALA A 258 -18.80 -1.80 -7.27
C ALA A 258 -20.01 -0.91 -6.97
N ILE A 259 -21.19 -1.44 -7.18
CA ILE A 259 -22.48 -0.77 -6.97
C ILE A 259 -23.12 -1.32 -5.70
N PRO A 260 -23.31 -0.51 -4.65
CA PRO A 260 -23.96 -0.95 -3.42
C PRO A 260 -25.36 -1.53 -3.68
N LEU A 261 -25.65 -2.66 -3.06
CA LEU A 261 -26.97 -3.28 -3.11
C LEU A 261 -27.70 -2.98 -1.80
N PHE A 262 -28.82 -2.28 -1.91
CA PHE A 262 -29.74 -2.08 -0.80
C PHE A 262 -30.77 -3.20 -0.84
N ASN A 263 -30.49 -4.32 -0.14
CA ASN A 263 -31.50 -5.35 0.02
C ASN A 263 -32.67 -4.77 0.82
N SER A 264 -33.78 -4.54 0.19
CA SER A 264 -35.07 -4.29 0.84
C SER A 264 -35.60 -5.62 1.39
N THR A 265 -34.92 -6.25 2.36
CA THR A 265 -35.53 -7.28 3.18
C THR A 265 -36.13 -6.64 4.42
N ALA A 266 -37.16 -5.84 4.19
CA ALA A 266 -38.20 -5.64 5.19
C ALA A 266 -39.37 -6.47 4.72
N SER A 267 -39.86 -7.36 5.58
CA SER A 267 -41.15 -8.07 5.54
C SER A 267 -41.01 -9.57 5.32
N THR A 268 -41.07 -10.33 6.34
CA THR A 268 -42.29 -10.77 7.06
C THR A 268 -41.90 -11.49 8.32
#